data_fc33fc4b43ae19a659500e04faddc644
#
_entry.id   fc33fc4b43ae19a659500e04faddc644
#
_cell.length_a   1.000
_cell.length_b   1.000
_cell.length_c   1.000
_cell.angle_alpha   90.00
_cell.angle_beta   90.00
_cell.angle_gamma   90.00
#
_symmetry.space_group_name_H-M   'P 1'
#
loop_
_entity.id
_entity.type
_entity.pdbx_description
1 polymer ?
#
loop_
_entity_poly.entity_id
_entity_poly.type
_entity_poly.pdbx_seq_one_letter_code
_entity_poly.pdbx_strand_id
1 'polypeptide(L)'
;LSLTRHDNHFSLNRLSLDSEDTNLSLSGIYEDNGRISGNMLLTHFDLSRWITEQQQTNVNGTIMLEGTIQKNNINDVSITIEVNESELYGDRDISISGTFAYNDQVLLIESPLSFAIGPSSVTLKGYANLQDRTLDMDLKLKDASIFLINNFWSDSLNSGFATGDLQVSGTIDNPSIRAELECSNLGYHDIFLDQIKMNIHWIPTQSGGDGFFRGKIGRGSWRKYAFDNGLVDIAFSQDGIVIQSAEFNQSENFLQISGILSPDSILTLNHMQLAYENHYFISAKPFSVEFEPDKIEIHPFKIHIDDGIASGQMTIREKIRGIFHLTNINADIMKLFTDDIRYHVSGTSFGDISIADRDDHLEVKMDLTLKNGIAARQKFSEMKLKGSLYKSLLNVEEVSLIADDRKRILISGFVPLGKIDDGDREFDFYIIFDELDMSLLTQFSQSSKFMDGKISGSYH
;
A
#
# COMPACT_ATOMS: atom_id res chain seq x y z
N LEU A 1 22.21 29.67 42.59
CA LEU A 1 20.97 30.43 42.53
C LEU A 1 21.17 31.79 43.14
N SER A 2 21.01 32.88 42.38
CA SER A 2 21.03 34.24 42.90
C SER A 2 19.72 34.94 42.50
N LEU A 3 18.88 35.18 43.52
CA LEU A 3 17.61 35.89 43.35
C LEU A 3 17.77 37.24 44.08
N THR A 4 17.58 38.35 43.35
CA THR A 4 17.70 39.71 43.89
C THR A 4 16.35 40.42 43.74
N ARG A 5 15.91 41.13 44.77
CA ARG A 5 14.77 42.02 44.74
C ARG A 5 15.24 43.46 44.70
N HIS A 6 14.76 44.19 43.74
CA HIS A 6 14.88 45.64 43.67
C HIS A 6 13.49 46.28 43.85
N ASP A 7 13.40 47.59 44.08
CA ASP A 7 12.15 48.24 44.47
C ASP A 7 10.94 47.87 43.59
N ASN A 8 11.08 47.64 42.28
CA ASN A 8 10.00 47.39 41.34
C ASN A 8 10.19 46.11 40.52
N HIS A 9 11.13 45.20 40.88
CA HIS A 9 11.31 43.96 40.12
C HIS A 9 12.05 42.88 40.94
N PHE A 10 11.80 41.66 40.54
CA PHE A 10 12.58 40.48 40.98
C PHE A 10 13.49 40.04 39.81
N SER A 11 14.77 39.88 40.11
CA SER A 11 15.70 39.36 39.11
C SER A 11 16.27 37.99 39.56
N LEU A 12 16.17 37.02 38.64
CA LEU A 12 16.93 35.78 38.71
C LEU A 12 18.22 36.03 37.86
N ASN A 13 19.33 36.35 38.54
CA ASN A 13 20.56 36.67 37.86
C ASN A 13 21.12 35.45 37.10
N ARG A 14 21.15 34.31 37.75
CA ARG A 14 21.56 33.04 37.16
C ARG A 14 21.14 31.86 38.02
N LEU A 15 20.49 30.89 37.38
CA LEU A 15 20.39 29.52 37.86
C LEU A 15 21.16 28.66 36.85
N SER A 16 22.24 28.01 37.28
CA SER A 16 22.94 27.06 36.42
C SER A 16 22.85 25.65 36.99
N LEU A 17 22.67 24.70 36.08
CA LEU A 17 22.81 23.27 36.33
C LEU A 17 24.00 22.83 35.47
N ASP A 18 25.11 22.54 36.13
CA ASP A 18 26.36 22.17 35.47
C ASP A 18 26.67 20.69 35.79
N SER A 19 27.05 19.92 34.80
CA SER A 19 27.54 18.56 34.92
C SER A 19 28.64 18.33 33.89
N GLU A 20 29.83 17.98 34.29
CA GLU A 20 31.06 17.78 33.52
C GLU A 20 31.14 18.54 32.17
N ASP A 21 30.31 18.14 31.17
CA ASP A 21 30.27 18.74 29.82
C ASP A 21 28.92 19.39 29.49
N THR A 22 27.93 19.38 30.40
CA THR A 22 26.55 19.86 30.14
C THR A 22 26.26 21.08 30.96
N ASN A 23 25.78 22.16 30.34
CA ASN A 23 25.38 23.37 31.05
C ASN A 23 23.98 23.82 30.62
N LEU A 24 23.11 24.06 31.60
CA LEU A 24 21.85 24.77 31.48
C LEU A 24 21.93 26.05 32.32
N SER A 25 21.79 27.20 31.71
CA SER A 25 21.77 28.48 32.40
C SER A 25 20.46 29.21 32.18
N LEU A 26 19.80 29.61 33.25
CA LEU A 26 18.58 30.40 33.27
C LEU A 26 18.84 31.76 33.91
N SER A 27 18.32 32.80 33.27
CA SER A 27 18.26 34.15 33.84
C SER A 27 16.92 34.79 33.48
N GLY A 28 16.46 35.76 34.27
CA GLY A 28 15.21 36.44 33.96
C GLY A 28 14.87 37.55 34.94
N ILE A 29 13.90 38.36 34.53
CA ILE A 29 13.41 39.50 35.29
C ILE A 29 11.88 39.44 35.33
N TYR A 30 11.32 39.72 36.48
CA TYR A 30 9.88 39.96 36.68
C TYR A 30 9.71 41.35 37.27
N GLU A 31 8.97 42.23 36.59
CA GLU A 31 8.65 43.57 37.04
C GLU A 31 7.28 43.64 37.72
N ASP A 32 7.09 44.58 38.63
CA ASP A 32 5.83 44.74 39.37
C ASP A 32 4.63 45.11 38.46
N ASN A 33 4.91 45.64 37.26
CA ASN A 33 3.87 45.85 36.24
C ASN A 33 3.42 44.58 35.53
N GLY A 34 3.99 43.42 35.91
CA GLY A 34 3.68 42.12 35.34
C GLY A 34 4.53 41.71 34.14
N ARG A 35 5.48 42.56 33.69
CA ARG A 35 6.39 42.19 32.62
C ARG A 35 7.36 41.08 33.05
N ILE A 36 7.56 40.12 32.20
CA ILE A 36 8.52 39.04 32.37
C ILE A 36 9.50 39.01 31.19
N SER A 37 10.73 38.75 31.45
CA SER A 37 11.72 38.38 30.45
C SER A 37 12.62 37.27 30.99
N GLY A 38 12.97 36.32 30.15
CA GLY A 38 13.79 35.19 30.51
C GLY A 38 14.69 34.73 29.38
N ASN A 39 15.84 34.21 29.73
CA ASN A 39 16.79 33.64 28.79
C ASN A 39 17.26 32.28 29.33
N MET A 40 17.17 31.26 28.50
CA MET A 40 17.71 29.93 28.77
C MET A 40 18.82 29.66 27.75
N LEU A 41 20.01 29.36 28.23
CA LEU A 41 21.15 28.94 27.44
C LEU A 41 21.41 27.45 27.68
N LEU A 42 21.47 26.70 26.60
CA LEU A 42 21.80 25.28 26.55
C LEU A 42 23.18 25.11 25.93
N THR A 43 24.08 24.40 26.60
CA THR A 43 25.41 24.08 26.06
C THR A 43 25.69 22.62 26.30
N HIS A 44 25.84 21.83 25.23
CA HIS A 44 26.02 20.38 25.27
C HIS A 44 24.96 19.69 26.16
N PHE A 45 23.71 20.19 26.12
CA PHE A 45 22.67 19.75 27.03
C PHE A 45 22.11 18.41 26.62
N ASP A 46 22.22 17.40 27.51
CA ASP A 46 21.72 16.06 27.28
C ASP A 46 20.29 15.91 27.79
N LEU A 47 19.30 15.95 26.87
CA LEU A 47 17.88 15.77 27.15
C LEU A 47 17.54 14.34 27.60
N SER A 48 18.36 13.34 27.27
CA SER A 48 18.07 11.94 27.61
C SER A 48 17.98 11.69 29.12
N ARG A 49 18.61 12.54 29.90
CA ARG A 49 18.56 12.52 31.37
C ARG A 49 17.21 12.99 31.95
N TRP A 50 16.38 13.64 31.14
CA TRP A 50 15.12 14.27 31.53
C TRP A 50 13.89 13.62 30.91
N ILE A 51 14.09 12.96 29.77
CA ILE A 51 13.07 12.27 28.99
C ILE A 51 13.43 10.79 28.98
N THR A 52 12.51 9.91 29.30
CA THR A 52 12.73 8.47 29.55
C THR A 52 13.18 7.65 28.32
N GLU A 53 13.40 8.24 27.16
CA GLU A 53 13.86 7.57 25.96
C GLU A 53 15.36 7.73 25.74
N GLN A 54 16.04 6.64 25.73
CA GLN A 54 17.40 6.24 26.04
C GLN A 54 18.53 6.67 25.09
N GLN A 55 18.38 7.66 24.23
CA GLN A 55 19.50 8.07 23.37
C GLN A 55 20.11 9.39 23.88
N GLN A 56 21.44 9.42 23.94
CA GLN A 56 22.18 10.64 24.28
C GLN A 56 21.87 11.73 23.28
N THR A 57 21.68 12.93 23.78
CA THR A 57 21.47 14.13 22.97
C THR A 57 22.53 15.17 23.31
N ASN A 58 22.82 16.07 22.37
CA ASN A 58 23.74 17.18 22.56
C ASN A 58 23.07 18.43 22.00
N VAL A 59 22.35 19.17 22.85
CA VAL A 59 21.59 20.35 22.43
C VAL A 59 22.35 21.62 22.79
N ASN A 60 22.57 22.47 21.78
CA ASN A 60 23.18 23.78 21.92
C ASN A 60 22.20 24.85 21.43
N GLY A 61 21.91 25.85 22.25
CA GLY A 61 20.97 26.88 21.82
C GLY A 61 20.54 27.83 22.89
N THR A 62 19.67 28.74 22.46
CA THR A 62 19.09 29.77 23.32
C THR A 62 17.57 29.77 23.18
N ILE A 63 16.87 29.89 24.30
CA ILE A 63 15.42 30.12 24.32
C ILE A 63 15.19 31.42 25.08
N MET A 64 14.60 32.40 24.40
CA MET A 64 14.24 33.69 24.98
C MET A 64 12.73 33.79 25.16
N LEU A 65 12.31 34.28 26.29
CA LEU A 65 10.91 34.49 26.62
C LEU A 65 10.71 35.95 27.02
N GLU A 66 9.76 36.61 26.42
CA GLU A 66 9.29 37.94 26.80
C GLU A 66 7.76 37.92 26.92
N GLY A 67 7.22 38.68 27.89
CA GLY A 67 5.75 38.71 28.01
C GLY A 67 5.24 39.54 29.18
N THR A 68 3.93 39.50 29.34
CA THR A 68 3.23 40.14 30.45
C THR A 68 2.27 39.18 31.14
N ILE A 69 2.29 39.17 32.47
CA ILE A 69 1.35 38.43 33.30
C ILE A 69 0.48 39.44 34.07
N GLN A 70 -0.83 39.42 33.85
CA GLN A 70 -1.78 40.25 34.55
C GLN A 70 -2.83 39.40 35.27
N LYS A 71 -3.03 39.63 36.56
CA LYS A 71 -4.05 38.94 37.36
C LYS A 71 -4.02 37.40 37.25
N ASN A 72 -2.85 36.80 37.21
CA ASN A 72 -2.59 35.36 36.99
C ASN A 72 -2.95 34.84 35.57
N ASN A 73 -3.22 35.71 34.62
CA ASN A 73 -3.37 35.31 33.21
C ASN A 73 -2.12 35.73 32.42
N ILE A 74 -1.67 34.84 31.56
CA ILE A 74 -0.66 35.13 30.54
C ILE A 74 -1.38 35.84 29.40
N ASN A 75 -1.12 37.13 29.20
CA ASN A 75 -1.83 37.92 28.22
C ASN A 75 -1.07 38.13 26.93
N ASP A 76 0.24 38.19 27.02
CA ASP A 76 1.11 38.45 25.88
C ASP A 76 2.46 37.80 26.16
N VAL A 77 2.85 36.78 25.38
CA VAL A 77 4.12 36.07 25.54
C VAL A 77 4.69 35.78 24.16
N SER A 78 5.94 36.16 23.97
CA SER A 78 6.75 35.80 22.81
C SER A 78 7.88 34.87 23.23
N ILE A 79 8.09 33.79 22.49
CA ILE A 79 9.16 32.82 22.72
C ILE A 79 9.97 32.70 21.45
N THR A 80 11.25 33.04 21.56
CA THR A 80 12.22 32.87 20.46
C THR A 80 13.11 31.69 20.77
N ILE A 81 13.27 30.79 19.81
CA ILE A 81 14.10 29.59 19.89
C ILE A 81 15.20 29.69 18.84
N GLU A 82 16.44 29.46 19.27
CA GLU A 82 17.61 29.33 18.41
C GLU A 82 18.45 28.15 18.90
N VAL A 83 18.35 27.01 18.21
CA VAL A 83 19.12 25.79 18.49
C VAL A 83 19.96 25.51 17.24
N ASN A 84 21.26 25.33 17.42
CA ASN A 84 22.20 25.12 16.33
C ASN A 84 23.20 24.03 16.69
N GLU A 85 23.80 23.40 15.68
CA GLU A 85 24.87 22.40 15.86
C GLU A 85 24.56 21.34 16.93
N SER A 86 23.33 20.88 16.92
CA SER A 86 22.83 19.94 17.94
C SER A 86 22.75 18.53 17.39
N GLU A 87 22.74 17.55 18.31
CA GLU A 87 22.58 16.12 18.00
C GLU A 87 21.39 15.55 18.78
N LEU A 88 20.44 14.96 18.09
CA LEU A 88 19.28 14.28 18.68
C LEU A 88 19.12 12.89 18.01
N TYR A 89 18.98 11.84 18.82
CA TYR A 89 18.74 10.47 18.35
C TYR A 89 19.79 9.95 17.34
N GLY A 90 21.04 10.45 17.45
CA GLY A 90 22.14 10.10 16.53
C GLY A 90 22.22 10.90 15.25
N ASP A 91 21.21 11.73 14.96
CA ASP A 91 21.26 12.70 13.87
C ASP A 91 22.06 13.93 14.30
N ARG A 92 22.96 14.37 13.44
CA ARG A 92 23.83 15.55 13.65
C ARG A 92 23.37 16.72 12.81
N ASP A 93 23.87 17.88 13.10
CA ASP A 93 23.56 19.14 12.39
C ASP A 93 22.08 19.53 12.47
N ILE A 94 21.49 19.34 13.66
CA ILE A 94 20.12 19.77 13.94
C ILE A 94 20.13 21.26 14.26
N SER A 95 19.22 21.99 13.61
CA SER A 95 18.92 23.36 13.95
C SER A 95 17.42 23.60 14.06
N ILE A 96 17.04 24.44 15.04
CA ILE A 96 15.66 24.90 15.24
C ILE A 96 15.72 26.40 15.46
N SER A 97 14.96 27.17 14.68
CA SER A 97 14.87 28.61 14.86
C SER A 97 13.46 29.10 14.61
N GLY A 98 13.07 30.17 15.30
CA GLY A 98 11.79 30.83 15.09
C GLY A 98 11.28 31.53 16.31
N THR A 99 10.23 32.33 16.12
CA THR A 99 9.55 33.06 17.18
C THR A 99 8.07 32.79 17.09
N PHE A 100 7.46 32.41 18.19
CA PHE A 100 6.01 32.33 18.32
C PHE A 100 5.52 33.19 19.48
N ALA A 101 4.40 33.84 19.27
CA ALA A 101 3.74 34.67 20.25
C ALA A 101 2.38 34.09 20.62
N TYR A 102 2.01 34.26 21.86
CA TYR A 102 0.67 33.98 22.36
C TYR A 102 0.07 35.26 22.90
N ASN A 103 -1.04 35.70 22.31
CA ASN A 103 -1.77 36.89 22.71
C ASN A 103 -3.27 36.68 22.54
N ASP A 104 -4.08 36.97 23.56
CA ASP A 104 -5.55 36.87 23.53
C ASP A 104 -6.08 35.58 22.93
N GLN A 105 -5.53 34.44 23.33
CA GLN A 105 -5.87 33.09 22.82
C GLN A 105 -5.47 32.84 21.35
N VAL A 106 -4.67 33.72 20.76
CA VAL A 106 -4.08 33.50 19.44
C VAL A 106 -2.62 33.10 19.60
N LEU A 107 -2.27 31.94 19.07
CA LEU A 107 -0.90 31.51 18.87
C LEU A 107 -0.45 31.94 17.47
N LEU A 108 0.51 32.84 17.36
CA LEU A 108 1.04 33.38 16.11
C LEU A 108 2.52 32.96 15.94
N ILE A 109 2.89 32.51 14.77
CA ILE A 109 4.29 32.31 14.39
C ILE A 109 4.78 33.62 13.78
N GLU A 110 5.46 34.46 14.60
CA GLU A 110 5.94 35.80 14.20
C GLU A 110 7.11 35.73 13.22
N SER A 111 8.05 34.83 13.48
CA SER A 111 9.09 34.48 12.50
C SER A 111 8.97 32.98 12.17
N PRO A 112 9.25 32.58 10.91
CA PRO A 112 9.09 31.20 10.52
C PRO A 112 9.78 30.24 11.48
N LEU A 113 9.02 29.27 12.02
CA LEU A 113 9.59 28.19 12.81
C LEU A 113 10.24 27.19 11.84
N SER A 114 11.58 27.18 11.84
CA SER A 114 12.38 26.32 10.98
C SER A 114 12.99 25.19 11.81
N PHE A 115 12.83 23.96 11.33
CA PHE A 115 13.50 22.79 11.85
C PHE A 115 14.31 22.16 10.72
N ALA A 116 15.61 21.95 10.93
CA ALA A 116 16.45 21.33 9.92
C ALA A 116 17.34 20.23 10.52
N ILE A 117 17.58 19.19 9.71
CA ILE A 117 18.53 18.10 9.98
C ILE A 117 19.37 17.91 8.71
N GLY A 118 20.63 18.32 8.75
CA GLY A 118 21.49 18.30 7.56
C GLY A 118 20.84 19.05 6.39
N PRO A 119 20.64 18.41 5.23
CA PRO A 119 20.02 19.06 4.06
C PRO A 119 18.49 19.19 4.16
N SER A 120 17.85 18.44 5.06
CA SER A 120 16.41 18.39 5.23
C SER A 120 15.90 19.54 6.08
N SER A 121 14.81 20.20 5.66
CA SER A 121 14.19 21.22 6.50
C SER A 121 12.67 21.25 6.38
N VAL A 122 12.04 21.66 7.48
CA VAL A 122 10.61 21.96 7.58
C VAL A 122 10.47 23.38 8.11
N THR A 123 9.69 24.20 7.43
CA THR A 123 9.43 25.58 7.85
C THR A 123 7.92 25.75 8.03
N LEU A 124 7.53 26.25 9.19
CA LEU A 124 6.13 26.48 9.57
C LEU A 124 5.89 27.99 9.75
N LYS A 125 4.77 28.49 9.21
CA LYS A 125 4.25 29.84 9.39
C LYS A 125 2.76 29.78 9.64
N GLY A 126 2.19 30.85 10.21
CA GLY A 126 0.75 30.97 10.37
C GLY A 126 0.31 31.25 11.79
N TYR A 127 -0.94 30.94 12.07
CA TYR A 127 -1.53 31.15 13.39
C TYR A 127 -2.59 30.09 13.73
N ALA A 128 -2.88 29.99 15.03
CA ALA A 128 -4.03 29.27 15.55
C ALA A 128 -4.78 30.15 16.56
N ASN A 129 -6.08 30.38 16.31
CA ASN A 129 -6.97 31.06 17.23
C ASN A 129 -7.69 30.02 18.08
N LEU A 130 -7.34 29.93 19.36
CA LEU A 130 -7.88 28.95 20.30
C LEU A 130 -9.31 29.28 20.75
N GLN A 131 -9.70 30.57 20.70
CA GLN A 131 -11.04 31.02 21.05
C GLN A 131 -12.04 30.62 19.97
N ASP A 132 -11.73 30.93 18.71
CA ASP A 132 -12.58 30.61 17.57
C ASP A 132 -12.35 29.19 17.03
N ARG A 133 -11.35 28.49 17.60
CA ARG A 133 -10.91 27.16 17.17
C ARG A 133 -10.57 27.11 15.69
N THR A 134 -9.87 28.12 15.19
CA THR A 134 -9.46 28.21 13.78
C THR A 134 -7.95 28.20 13.66
N LEU A 135 -7.45 27.79 12.52
CA LEU A 135 -6.02 27.84 12.19
C LEU A 135 -5.82 28.18 10.72
N ASP A 136 -4.67 28.75 10.42
CA ASP A 136 -4.14 28.95 9.07
C ASP A 136 -2.62 28.83 9.14
N MET A 137 -2.12 27.67 8.64
CA MET A 137 -0.73 27.26 8.74
C MET A 137 -0.20 26.90 7.37
N ASP A 138 0.96 27.43 7.05
CA ASP A 138 1.74 27.07 5.86
C ASP A 138 2.99 26.29 6.28
N LEU A 139 3.16 25.09 5.76
CA LEU A 139 4.35 24.27 5.92
C LEU A 139 5.11 24.22 4.59
N LYS A 140 6.41 24.47 4.64
CA LYS A 140 7.31 24.25 3.52
C LYS A 140 8.29 23.14 3.86
N LEU A 141 8.32 22.13 3.02
CA LEU A 141 9.19 20.96 3.14
C LEU A 141 10.32 21.07 2.12
N LYS A 142 11.55 20.79 2.54
CA LYS A 142 12.70 20.68 1.65
C LYS A 142 13.48 19.42 2.03
N ASP A 143 13.44 18.43 1.16
CA ASP A 143 14.04 17.10 1.38
C ASP A 143 13.75 16.55 2.79
N ALA A 144 12.54 16.83 3.29
CA ALA A 144 12.13 16.44 4.62
C ALA A 144 11.97 14.91 4.70
N SER A 145 12.73 14.28 5.60
CA SER A 145 12.62 12.84 5.82
C SER A 145 11.22 12.47 6.34
N ILE A 146 10.57 11.55 5.67
CA ILE A 146 9.25 11.04 6.07
C ILE A 146 9.32 10.31 7.42
N PHE A 147 10.50 9.81 7.81
CA PHE A 147 10.73 9.26 9.14
C PHE A 147 10.38 10.25 10.27
N LEU A 148 10.57 11.53 10.07
CA LEU A 148 10.16 12.57 11.03
C LEU A 148 8.65 12.64 11.21
N ILE A 149 7.89 12.29 10.17
CA ILE A 149 6.42 12.28 10.18
C ILE A 149 5.89 11.02 10.86
N ASN A 150 6.60 9.91 10.78
CA ASN A 150 6.20 8.63 11.40
C ASN A 150 6.08 8.70 12.92
N ASN A 151 6.80 9.62 13.58
CA ASN A 151 6.67 9.81 15.02
C ASN A 151 5.32 10.40 15.43
N PHE A 152 4.55 10.94 14.48
CA PHE A 152 3.22 11.52 14.69
C PHE A 152 2.09 10.63 14.18
N TRP A 153 2.38 9.61 13.35
CA TRP A 153 1.42 8.66 12.77
C TRP A 153 1.84 7.23 13.05
N SER A 154 0.92 6.44 13.60
CA SER A 154 1.18 5.05 14.03
C SER A 154 1.36 4.05 12.89
N ASP A 155 1.01 4.38 11.65
CA ASP A 155 1.14 3.50 10.48
C ASP A 155 2.23 4.00 9.53
N SER A 156 3.32 3.32 9.58
CA SER A 156 4.63 3.72 9.10
C SER A 156 4.79 3.68 7.58
N LEU A 157 4.99 4.84 6.99
CA LEU A 157 5.81 4.96 5.80
C LEU A 157 7.24 4.55 6.17
N ASN A 158 7.78 3.50 5.54
CA ASN A 158 9.06 2.92 5.93
C ASN A 158 10.27 3.80 5.58
N SER A 159 10.16 4.62 4.52
CA SER A 159 11.23 5.48 4.02
C SER A 159 10.70 6.56 3.08
N GLY A 160 11.53 7.56 2.82
CA GLY A 160 11.31 8.56 1.79
C GLY A 160 11.64 9.97 2.23
N PHE A 161 11.60 10.87 1.24
CA PHE A 161 11.79 12.31 1.43
C PHE A 161 10.67 13.06 0.74
N ALA A 162 10.27 14.20 1.31
CA ALA A 162 9.24 15.05 0.74
C ALA A 162 9.75 16.49 0.57
N THR A 163 9.42 17.09 -0.58
CA THR A 163 9.66 18.49 -0.88
C THR A 163 8.37 19.11 -1.39
N GLY A 164 8.04 20.32 -0.96
CA GLY A 164 6.86 21.04 -1.43
C GLY A 164 6.19 21.88 -0.36
N ASP A 165 4.98 22.28 -0.65
CA ASP A 165 4.18 23.18 0.17
C ASP A 165 2.91 22.48 0.65
N LEU A 166 2.56 22.68 1.93
CA LEU A 166 1.35 22.17 2.57
C LEU A 166 0.67 23.31 3.33
N GLN A 167 -0.57 23.60 3.02
CA GLN A 167 -1.43 24.53 3.74
C GLN A 167 -2.51 23.79 4.50
N VAL A 168 -2.69 24.15 5.78
CA VAL A 168 -3.73 23.64 6.64
C VAL A 168 -4.52 24.80 7.19
N SER A 169 -5.80 24.91 6.87
CA SER A 169 -6.64 26.06 7.23
C SER A 169 -8.04 25.65 7.64
N GLY A 170 -8.79 26.55 8.30
CA GLY A 170 -10.16 26.31 8.73
C GLY A 170 -10.29 26.05 10.22
N THR A 171 -11.17 25.14 10.64
CA THR A 171 -11.34 24.84 12.07
C THR A 171 -10.35 23.78 12.54
N ILE A 172 -9.90 23.88 13.80
CA ILE A 172 -8.95 22.91 14.40
C ILE A 172 -9.51 21.48 14.36
N ASP A 173 -10.81 21.33 14.54
CA ASP A 173 -11.46 20.02 14.56
C ASP A 173 -11.64 19.42 13.15
N ASN A 174 -11.79 20.28 12.13
CA ASN A 174 -12.01 19.88 10.75
C ASN A 174 -11.22 20.79 9.80
N PRO A 175 -9.90 20.63 9.72
CA PRO A 175 -9.06 21.47 8.87
C PRO A 175 -9.18 21.10 7.40
N SER A 176 -9.15 22.11 6.54
CA SER A 176 -8.94 21.95 5.10
C SER A 176 -7.45 21.80 4.83
N ILE A 177 -7.10 20.93 3.87
CA ILE A 177 -5.72 20.65 3.49
C ILE A 177 -5.54 20.94 2.00
N ARG A 178 -4.49 21.68 1.66
CA ARG A 178 -3.99 21.81 0.31
C ARG A 178 -2.49 21.50 0.30
N ALA A 179 -2.06 20.62 -0.60
CA ALA A 179 -0.64 20.26 -0.69
C ALA A 179 -0.20 20.06 -2.13
N GLU A 180 1.00 20.54 -2.43
CA GLU A 180 1.74 20.24 -3.65
C GLU A 180 3.08 19.65 -3.22
N LEU A 181 3.24 18.33 -3.36
CA LEU A 181 4.38 17.59 -2.84
C LEU A 181 5.06 16.78 -3.94
N GLU A 182 6.37 16.72 -3.85
CA GLU A 182 7.20 15.76 -4.57
C GLU A 182 7.90 14.89 -3.54
N CYS A 183 7.62 13.57 -3.58
CA CYS A 183 8.27 12.61 -2.70
C CYS A 183 9.19 11.70 -3.50
N SER A 184 10.30 11.30 -2.88
CA SER A 184 11.27 10.37 -3.46
C SER A 184 11.55 9.21 -2.52
N ASN A 185 11.86 8.03 -3.12
CA ASN A 185 12.18 6.79 -2.39
C ASN A 185 11.15 6.41 -1.34
N LEU A 186 9.87 6.60 -1.68
CA LEU A 186 8.75 6.32 -0.77
C LEU A 186 8.55 4.81 -0.63
N GLY A 187 8.66 4.30 0.58
CA GLY A 187 8.37 2.91 0.92
C GLY A 187 7.16 2.81 1.86
N TYR A 188 6.19 1.98 1.50
CA TYR A 188 5.04 1.67 2.34
C TYR A 188 4.69 0.18 2.20
N HIS A 189 4.87 -0.60 3.26
CA HIS A 189 4.73 -2.06 3.23
C HIS A 189 5.49 -2.68 2.03
N ASP A 190 4.74 -3.31 1.12
CA ASP A 190 5.26 -3.96 -0.09
C ASP A 190 5.29 -3.03 -1.33
N ILE A 191 4.99 -1.73 -1.14
CA ILE A 191 4.99 -0.73 -2.19
C ILE A 191 6.25 0.10 -2.10
N PHE A 192 6.94 0.25 -3.21
CA PHE A 192 8.07 1.17 -3.36
C PHE A 192 7.81 2.10 -4.54
N LEU A 193 8.01 3.41 -4.34
CA LEU A 193 7.88 4.45 -5.36
C LEU A 193 9.17 5.26 -5.41
N ASP A 194 9.82 5.28 -6.56
CA ASP A 194 11.06 6.05 -6.78
C ASP A 194 10.77 7.56 -6.67
N GLN A 195 9.71 8.01 -7.33
CA GLN A 195 9.26 9.40 -7.29
C GLN A 195 7.74 9.48 -7.43
N ILE A 196 7.13 10.37 -6.64
CA ILE A 196 5.72 10.75 -6.81
C ILE A 196 5.56 12.25 -6.68
N LYS A 197 4.89 12.88 -7.64
CA LYS A 197 4.39 14.25 -7.55
C LYS A 197 2.91 14.22 -7.28
N MET A 198 2.47 14.87 -6.21
CA MET A 198 1.08 14.85 -5.80
C MET A 198 0.53 16.25 -5.55
N ASN A 199 -0.73 16.41 -5.92
CA ASN A 199 -1.54 17.57 -5.59
C ASN A 199 -2.76 17.09 -4.82
N ILE A 200 -2.94 17.61 -3.62
CA ILE A 200 -3.99 17.23 -2.69
C ILE A 200 -4.82 18.47 -2.37
N HIS A 201 -6.12 18.33 -2.42
CA HIS A 201 -7.05 19.32 -1.90
C HIS A 201 -8.16 18.58 -1.15
N TRP A 202 -8.30 18.86 0.13
CA TRP A 202 -9.28 18.25 1.00
C TRP A 202 -10.00 19.32 1.78
N ILE A 203 -11.33 19.32 1.72
CA ILE A 203 -12.20 20.20 2.49
C ILE A 203 -13.16 19.30 3.29
N PRO A 204 -13.10 19.30 4.62
CA PRO A 204 -14.01 18.52 5.44
C PRO A 204 -15.43 19.07 5.32
N THR A 205 -16.41 18.15 5.31
CA THR A 205 -17.84 18.45 5.32
C THR A 205 -18.52 17.69 6.45
N GLN A 206 -19.78 17.98 6.77
CA GLN A 206 -20.49 17.28 7.86
C GLN A 206 -20.68 15.77 7.59
N SER A 207 -20.64 15.34 6.34
CA SER A 207 -20.87 13.96 5.90
C SER A 207 -19.61 13.27 5.35
N GLY A 208 -18.43 13.85 5.56
CA GLY A 208 -17.16 13.30 5.04
C GLY A 208 -16.24 14.44 4.60
N GLY A 209 -15.86 14.48 3.35
CA GLY A 209 -15.00 15.53 2.81
C GLY A 209 -15.12 15.60 1.29
N ASP A 210 -14.93 16.80 0.76
CA ASP A 210 -14.84 17.05 -0.68
C ASP A 210 -13.40 17.39 -1.06
N GLY A 211 -12.98 16.97 -2.23
CA GLY A 211 -11.63 17.29 -2.70
C GLY A 211 -11.11 16.34 -3.76
N PHE A 212 -9.82 16.38 -3.92
CA PHE A 212 -9.14 15.49 -4.87
C PHE A 212 -7.72 15.15 -4.40
N PHE A 213 -7.24 14.02 -4.91
CA PHE A 213 -5.84 13.62 -4.93
C PHE A 213 -5.44 13.34 -6.38
N ARG A 214 -4.42 14.01 -6.88
CA ARG A 214 -3.80 13.76 -8.18
C ARG A 214 -2.35 13.42 -8.00
N GLY A 215 -1.95 12.24 -8.46
CA GLY A 215 -0.59 11.73 -8.35
C GLY A 215 -0.02 11.38 -9.71
N LYS A 216 1.20 11.86 -9.98
CA LYS A 216 2.04 11.37 -11.07
C LYS A 216 3.18 10.59 -10.46
N ILE A 217 3.20 9.31 -10.71
CA ILE A 217 4.15 8.35 -10.13
C ILE A 217 5.21 8.05 -11.18
N GLY A 218 6.48 8.07 -10.77
CA GLY A 218 7.58 7.55 -11.55
C GLY A 218 7.65 6.03 -11.46
N ARG A 219 8.86 5.48 -11.53
CA ARG A 219 9.05 4.03 -11.35
C ARG A 219 8.64 3.58 -9.95
N GLY A 220 8.13 2.37 -9.89
CA GLY A 220 7.79 1.77 -8.62
C GLY A 220 7.57 0.27 -8.72
N SER A 221 7.24 -0.33 -7.58
CA SER A 221 6.89 -1.74 -7.50
C SER A 221 5.86 -1.99 -6.41
N TRP A 222 5.03 -2.98 -6.63
CA TRP A 222 4.18 -3.59 -5.64
C TRP A 222 4.49 -5.07 -5.56
N ARG A 223 5.12 -5.51 -4.47
CA ARG A 223 5.69 -6.85 -4.35
C ARG A 223 6.65 -7.14 -5.51
N LYS A 224 6.38 -8.17 -6.33
CA LYS A 224 7.17 -8.56 -7.50
C LYS A 224 6.82 -7.81 -8.78
N TYR A 225 5.73 -7.03 -8.78
CA TYR A 225 5.25 -6.33 -9.97
C TYR A 225 5.85 -4.93 -10.00
N ALA A 226 6.67 -4.66 -11.01
CA ALA A 226 7.25 -3.35 -11.24
C ALA A 226 6.40 -2.55 -12.25
N PHE A 227 6.52 -1.24 -12.24
CA PHE A 227 5.97 -0.33 -13.24
C PHE A 227 6.91 0.84 -13.49
N ASP A 228 6.89 1.40 -14.71
CA ASP A 228 7.77 2.48 -15.13
C ASP A 228 7.17 3.86 -14.83
N ASN A 229 5.85 3.96 -14.84
CA ASN A 229 5.12 5.18 -14.50
C ASN A 229 3.67 4.87 -14.12
N GLY A 230 3.05 5.83 -13.44
CA GLY A 230 1.64 5.78 -13.10
C GLY A 230 1.00 7.16 -12.99
N LEU A 231 -0.30 7.20 -13.17
CA LEU A 231 -1.17 8.37 -12.94
C LEU A 231 -2.33 7.94 -12.07
N VAL A 232 -2.65 8.74 -11.06
CA VAL A 232 -3.79 8.51 -10.17
C VAL A 232 -4.57 9.80 -10.03
N ASP A 233 -5.85 9.78 -10.36
CA ASP A 233 -6.80 10.89 -10.15
C ASP A 233 -7.99 10.36 -9.33
N ILE A 234 -8.10 10.86 -8.10
CA ILE A 234 -9.13 10.47 -7.13
C ILE A 234 -9.87 11.73 -6.70
N ALA A 235 -11.18 11.67 -6.69
CA ALA A 235 -12.03 12.67 -6.08
C ALA A 235 -12.66 12.12 -4.79
N PHE A 236 -12.74 12.96 -3.78
CA PHE A 236 -13.45 12.70 -2.54
C PHE A 236 -14.80 13.40 -2.59
N SER A 237 -15.85 12.74 -2.16
CA SER A 237 -17.20 13.28 -2.09
C SER A 237 -17.99 12.66 -0.94
N GLN A 238 -19.18 13.16 -0.68
CA GLN A 238 -20.09 12.58 0.31
C GLN A 238 -20.51 11.15 -0.03
N ASP A 239 -20.53 10.80 -1.32
CA ASP A 239 -20.90 9.47 -1.81
C ASP A 239 -19.73 8.47 -1.75
N GLY A 240 -18.54 8.93 -1.33
CA GLY A 240 -17.35 8.10 -1.19
C GLY A 240 -16.16 8.61 -1.99
N ILE A 241 -15.23 7.69 -2.27
CA ILE A 241 -13.99 7.93 -3.00
C ILE A 241 -14.19 7.54 -4.46
N VAL A 242 -14.13 8.51 -5.37
CA VAL A 242 -14.26 8.29 -6.81
C VAL A 242 -12.86 8.17 -7.43
N ILE A 243 -12.49 6.99 -7.88
CA ILE A 243 -11.30 6.76 -8.70
C ILE A 243 -11.66 7.15 -10.13
N GLN A 244 -11.31 8.38 -10.53
CA GLN A 244 -11.56 8.85 -11.89
C GLN A 244 -10.68 8.09 -12.88
N SER A 245 -9.41 7.91 -12.51
CA SER A 245 -8.45 7.11 -13.26
C SER A 245 -7.31 6.68 -12.32
N ALA A 246 -6.88 5.43 -12.45
CA ALA A 246 -5.61 4.96 -11.94
C ALA A 246 -4.94 4.12 -13.03
N GLU A 247 -3.80 4.58 -13.52
CA GLU A 247 -3.09 4.03 -14.65
C GLU A 247 -1.66 3.69 -14.25
N PHE A 248 -1.20 2.49 -14.60
CA PHE A 248 0.16 2.03 -14.35
C PHE A 248 0.68 1.36 -15.62
N ASN A 249 1.88 1.70 -16.01
CA ASN A 249 2.50 1.21 -17.25
C ASN A 249 3.87 0.59 -16.98
N GLN A 250 4.16 -0.50 -17.65
CA GLN A 250 5.45 -1.16 -17.68
C GLN A 250 5.72 -1.70 -19.09
N SER A 251 6.55 -1.02 -19.85
CA SER A 251 6.78 -1.36 -21.26
C SER A 251 5.47 -1.50 -22.06
N GLU A 252 5.12 -2.70 -22.50
CA GLU A 252 3.87 -2.99 -23.22
C GLU A 252 2.72 -3.40 -22.28
N ASN A 253 3.02 -3.62 -20.99
CA ASN A 253 2.02 -3.95 -20.00
C ASN A 253 1.41 -2.68 -19.43
N PHE A 254 0.11 -2.67 -19.19
CA PHE A 254 -0.54 -1.56 -18.51
C PHE A 254 -1.75 -2.04 -17.70
N LEU A 255 -2.08 -1.29 -16.64
CA LEU A 255 -3.30 -1.42 -15.88
C LEU A 255 -4.00 -0.07 -15.84
N GLN A 256 -5.27 -0.03 -16.19
CA GLN A 256 -6.15 1.14 -16.04
C GLN A 256 -7.42 0.73 -15.32
N ILE A 257 -7.77 1.47 -14.27
CA ILE A 257 -8.99 1.27 -13.51
C ILE A 257 -9.70 2.60 -13.26
N SER A 258 -11.03 2.55 -13.22
CA SER A 258 -11.87 3.61 -12.65
C SER A 258 -13.04 3.00 -11.88
N GLY A 259 -13.54 3.74 -10.87
CA GLY A 259 -14.59 3.19 -10.02
C GLY A 259 -14.95 4.10 -8.86
N ILE A 260 -15.77 3.59 -7.95
CA ILE A 260 -16.23 4.30 -6.76
C ILE A 260 -16.11 3.36 -5.56
N LEU A 261 -15.44 3.80 -4.53
CA LEU A 261 -15.47 3.15 -3.21
C LEU A 261 -16.47 3.91 -2.33
N SER A 262 -17.60 3.28 -2.06
CA SER A 262 -18.64 3.86 -1.21
C SER A 262 -18.25 3.84 0.28
N PRO A 263 -18.90 4.66 1.15
CA PRO A 263 -18.69 4.61 2.60
C PRO A 263 -18.99 3.24 3.22
N ASP A 264 -19.85 2.44 2.58
CA ASP A 264 -20.20 1.07 3.01
C ASP A 264 -19.13 0.04 2.59
N SER A 265 -17.93 0.48 2.21
CA SER A 265 -16.81 -0.39 1.80
C SER A 265 -17.10 -1.23 0.55
N ILE A 266 -17.94 -0.74 -0.35
CA ILE A 266 -18.22 -1.36 -1.65
C ILE A 266 -17.43 -0.62 -2.73
N LEU A 267 -16.44 -1.30 -3.33
CA LEU A 267 -15.72 -0.82 -4.51
C LEU A 267 -16.46 -1.25 -5.77
N THR A 268 -17.08 -0.33 -6.47
CA THR A 268 -17.65 -0.56 -7.81
C THR A 268 -16.64 -0.16 -8.87
N LEU A 269 -16.09 -1.12 -9.58
CA LEU A 269 -15.21 -0.89 -10.73
C LEU A 269 -16.06 -0.62 -11.96
N ASN A 270 -16.06 0.63 -12.42
CA ASN A 270 -16.78 1.06 -13.61
C ASN A 270 -16.08 0.60 -14.88
N HIS A 271 -14.75 0.65 -14.86
CA HIS A 271 -13.90 0.20 -15.95
C HIS A 271 -12.61 -0.41 -15.38
N MET A 272 -12.20 -1.51 -15.99
CA MET A 272 -10.90 -2.14 -15.74
C MET A 272 -10.34 -2.61 -17.09
N GLN A 273 -9.12 -2.22 -17.36
CA GLN A 273 -8.34 -2.71 -18.50
C GLN A 273 -6.94 -3.08 -18.04
N LEU A 274 -6.49 -4.26 -18.39
CA LEU A 274 -5.15 -4.77 -18.12
C LEU A 274 -4.58 -5.37 -19.41
N ALA A 275 -3.38 -4.97 -19.77
CA ALA A 275 -2.56 -5.69 -20.74
C ALA A 275 -1.37 -6.30 -20.00
N TYR A 276 -1.16 -7.59 -20.15
CA TYR A 276 -0.06 -8.30 -19.49
C TYR A 276 0.39 -9.49 -20.35
N GLU A 277 1.68 -9.54 -20.68
CA GLU A 277 2.29 -10.61 -21.49
C GLU A 277 1.52 -10.93 -22.80
N ASN A 278 1.13 -9.89 -23.56
CA ASN A 278 0.33 -9.96 -24.79
C ASN A 278 -1.14 -10.40 -24.62
N HIS A 279 -1.65 -10.45 -23.40
CA HIS A 279 -3.06 -10.68 -23.14
C HIS A 279 -3.77 -9.41 -22.70
N TYR A 280 -4.99 -9.21 -23.18
CA TYR A 280 -5.83 -8.06 -22.87
C TYR A 280 -7.05 -8.48 -22.05
N PHE A 281 -7.24 -7.86 -20.90
CA PHE A 281 -8.37 -8.07 -19.99
C PHE A 281 -9.17 -6.79 -19.90
N ILE A 282 -10.45 -6.84 -20.24
CA ILE A 282 -11.32 -5.65 -20.24
C ILE A 282 -12.64 -6.01 -19.55
N SER A 283 -13.04 -5.24 -18.52
CA SER A 283 -14.36 -5.42 -17.93
C SER A 283 -15.47 -5.13 -18.95
N ALA A 284 -16.37 -6.09 -19.17
CA ALA A 284 -17.48 -5.94 -20.11
C ALA A 284 -18.57 -5.00 -19.59
N LYS A 285 -18.68 -4.88 -18.28
CA LYS A 285 -19.62 -4.03 -17.55
C LYS A 285 -19.08 -3.75 -16.16
N PRO A 286 -19.56 -2.74 -15.43
CA PRO A 286 -19.23 -2.52 -14.03
C PRO A 286 -19.51 -3.76 -13.18
N PHE A 287 -18.67 -3.97 -12.17
CA PHE A 287 -18.87 -4.99 -11.14
C PHE A 287 -18.38 -4.48 -9.79
N SER A 288 -18.84 -5.07 -8.70
CA SER A 288 -18.54 -4.60 -7.36
C SER A 288 -17.78 -5.63 -6.53
N VAL A 289 -16.93 -5.14 -5.64
CA VAL A 289 -16.25 -5.90 -4.60
C VAL A 289 -16.64 -5.28 -3.26
N GLU A 290 -17.26 -6.06 -2.41
CA GLU A 290 -17.65 -5.66 -1.05
C GLU A 290 -16.60 -6.15 -0.05
N PHE A 291 -16.17 -5.26 0.84
CA PHE A 291 -15.20 -5.52 1.89
C PHE A 291 -15.87 -5.37 3.25
N GLU A 292 -16.02 -6.48 3.97
CA GLU A 292 -16.39 -6.50 5.38
C GLU A 292 -15.17 -6.99 6.19
N PRO A 293 -15.09 -6.79 7.51
CA PRO A 293 -13.92 -7.16 8.31
C PRO A 293 -13.48 -8.62 8.17
N ASP A 294 -14.42 -9.51 7.92
CA ASP A 294 -14.23 -10.96 7.81
C ASP A 294 -14.72 -11.53 6.47
N LYS A 295 -15.11 -10.69 5.52
CA LYS A 295 -15.67 -11.12 4.22
C LYS A 295 -15.19 -10.24 3.08
N ILE A 296 -14.80 -10.87 1.98
CA ILE A 296 -14.67 -10.22 0.67
C ILE A 296 -15.64 -10.89 -0.28
N GLU A 297 -16.52 -10.11 -0.92
CA GLU A 297 -17.46 -10.62 -1.90
C GLU A 297 -17.25 -9.94 -3.25
N ILE A 298 -16.89 -10.72 -4.25
CA ILE A 298 -16.81 -10.28 -5.65
C ILE A 298 -18.14 -10.63 -6.28
N HIS A 299 -18.95 -9.61 -6.53
CA HIS A 299 -20.24 -9.75 -7.19
C HIS A 299 -20.08 -10.20 -8.63
N PRO A 300 -21.14 -10.68 -9.30
CA PRO A 300 -21.05 -11.22 -10.65
C PRO A 300 -20.34 -10.29 -11.61
N PHE A 301 -19.20 -10.72 -12.12
CA PHE A 301 -18.37 -10.00 -13.07
C PHE A 301 -18.36 -10.68 -14.45
N LYS A 302 -17.98 -9.90 -15.46
CA LYS A 302 -17.72 -10.37 -16.80
C LYS A 302 -16.54 -9.60 -17.39
N ILE A 303 -15.50 -10.33 -17.79
CA ILE A 303 -14.24 -9.80 -18.31
C ILE A 303 -14.02 -10.41 -19.69
N HIS A 304 -13.76 -9.59 -20.69
CA HIS A 304 -13.20 -10.02 -21.97
C HIS A 304 -11.71 -10.29 -21.76
N ILE A 305 -11.25 -11.41 -22.26
CA ILE A 305 -9.85 -11.80 -22.25
C ILE A 305 -9.49 -12.16 -23.70
N ASP A 306 -8.76 -11.27 -24.36
CA ASP A 306 -8.55 -11.33 -25.82
C ASP A 306 -9.91 -11.50 -26.55
N ASP A 307 -10.07 -12.59 -27.31
CA ASP A 307 -11.31 -12.94 -28.03
C ASP A 307 -12.31 -13.72 -27.17
N GLY A 308 -11.97 -14.00 -25.93
CA GLY A 308 -12.77 -14.82 -25.02
C GLY A 308 -13.46 -14.03 -23.90
N ILE A 309 -14.20 -14.75 -23.08
CA ILE A 309 -14.94 -14.19 -21.95
C ILE A 309 -14.75 -15.08 -20.71
N ALA A 310 -14.34 -14.46 -19.59
CA ALA A 310 -14.45 -15.03 -18.27
C ALA A 310 -15.55 -14.30 -17.49
N SER A 311 -16.41 -15.06 -16.81
CA SER A 311 -17.40 -14.49 -15.91
C SER A 311 -17.48 -15.33 -14.63
N GLY A 312 -17.91 -14.73 -13.54
CA GLY A 312 -17.97 -15.45 -12.28
C GLY A 312 -18.39 -14.58 -11.11
N GLN A 313 -18.33 -15.16 -9.96
CA GLN A 313 -18.51 -14.52 -8.66
C GLN A 313 -17.72 -15.29 -7.60
N MET A 314 -17.30 -14.62 -6.52
CA MET A 314 -16.54 -15.25 -5.45
C MET A 314 -16.86 -14.61 -4.11
N THR A 315 -16.94 -15.43 -3.07
CA THR A 315 -17.04 -14.98 -1.68
C THR A 315 -15.88 -15.61 -0.91
N ILE A 316 -15.13 -14.80 -0.18
CA ILE A 316 -14.08 -15.21 0.75
C ILE A 316 -14.52 -14.76 2.13
N ARG A 317 -14.71 -15.71 3.02
CA ARG A 317 -15.02 -15.51 4.44
C ARG A 317 -14.16 -16.51 5.24
N GLU A 318 -14.63 -17.06 6.34
CA GLU A 318 -14.03 -18.29 6.90
C GLU A 318 -13.97 -19.42 5.85
N LYS A 319 -14.87 -19.40 4.88
CA LYS A 319 -14.96 -20.38 3.78
C LYS A 319 -14.96 -19.68 2.43
N ILE A 320 -14.15 -20.20 1.50
CA ILE A 320 -14.08 -19.72 0.13
C ILE A 320 -15.15 -20.40 -0.73
N ARG A 321 -15.86 -19.62 -1.53
CA ARG A 321 -16.78 -20.13 -2.55
C ARG A 321 -16.66 -19.27 -3.80
N GLY A 322 -16.58 -19.91 -4.97
CA GLY A 322 -16.54 -19.20 -6.24
C GLY A 322 -17.01 -20.09 -7.38
N ILE A 323 -17.57 -19.46 -8.41
CA ILE A 323 -17.97 -20.10 -9.66
C ILE A 323 -17.47 -19.21 -10.79
N PHE A 324 -16.80 -19.83 -11.77
CA PHE A 324 -16.23 -19.15 -12.93
C PHE A 324 -16.65 -19.89 -14.20
N HIS A 325 -17.09 -19.15 -15.20
CA HIS A 325 -17.45 -19.65 -16.53
C HIS A 325 -16.47 -19.09 -17.55
N LEU A 326 -15.90 -19.95 -18.34
CA LEU A 326 -14.94 -19.62 -19.41
C LEU A 326 -15.60 -19.87 -20.77
N THR A 327 -15.46 -18.93 -21.68
CA THR A 327 -15.97 -19.03 -23.05
C THR A 327 -14.91 -18.50 -24.01
N ASN A 328 -14.40 -19.35 -24.88
CA ASN A 328 -13.45 -19.00 -25.93
C ASN A 328 -12.11 -18.42 -25.38
N ILE A 329 -11.64 -18.89 -24.23
CA ILE A 329 -10.38 -18.41 -23.62
C ILE A 329 -9.22 -19.18 -24.23
N ASN A 330 -8.18 -18.47 -24.69
CA ASN A 330 -6.94 -19.10 -25.14
C ASN A 330 -6.26 -19.80 -23.96
N ALA A 331 -5.98 -21.11 -24.11
CA ALA A 331 -5.33 -21.89 -23.06
C ALA A 331 -3.92 -21.41 -22.70
N ASP A 332 -3.26 -20.66 -23.60
CA ASP A 332 -1.95 -20.06 -23.34
C ASP A 332 -1.93 -19.10 -22.14
N ILE A 333 -3.09 -18.54 -21.76
CA ILE A 333 -3.23 -17.70 -20.58
C ILE A 333 -2.84 -18.43 -19.28
N MET A 334 -2.91 -19.76 -19.26
CA MET A 334 -2.48 -20.55 -18.11
C MET A 334 -1.01 -20.35 -17.77
N LYS A 335 -0.18 -19.91 -18.73
CA LYS A 335 1.25 -19.58 -18.50
C LYS A 335 1.44 -18.42 -17.54
N LEU A 336 0.45 -17.53 -17.40
CA LEU A 336 0.50 -16.42 -16.45
C LEU A 336 0.44 -16.88 -14.99
N PHE A 337 -0.09 -18.07 -14.74
CA PHE A 337 -0.34 -18.59 -13.40
C PHE A 337 0.64 -19.68 -12.96
N THR A 338 1.46 -20.21 -13.88
CA THR A 338 2.38 -21.29 -13.58
C THR A 338 3.73 -21.08 -14.25
N ASP A 339 4.79 -20.96 -13.45
CA ASP A 339 6.17 -20.81 -13.94
C ASP A 339 6.75 -22.14 -14.50
N ASP A 340 6.14 -23.28 -14.20
CA ASP A 340 6.65 -24.62 -14.54
C ASP A 340 5.71 -25.37 -15.51
N ILE A 341 5.44 -24.76 -16.67
CA ILE A 341 4.69 -25.48 -17.71
C ILE A 341 5.68 -26.29 -18.56
N ARG A 342 5.99 -27.51 -18.13
CA ARG A 342 6.69 -28.50 -18.95
C ARG A 342 5.84 -28.98 -20.12
N TYR A 343 4.53 -28.74 -20.07
CA TYR A 343 3.57 -29.22 -21.06
C TYR A 343 2.86 -28.04 -21.70
N HIS A 344 3.25 -27.73 -22.93
CA HIS A 344 2.56 -26.73 -23.73
C HIS A 344 1.18 -27.28 -24.15
N VAL A 345 0.15 -26.72 -23.56
CA VAL A 345 -1.23 -26.93 -24.03
C VAL A 345 -1.68 -25.63 -24.69
N SER A 346 -2.11 -25.72 -25.93
CA SER A 346 -2.75 -24.63 -26.64
C SER A 346 -4.15 -25.02 -27.06
N GLY A 347 -4.93 -24.04 -27.51
CA GLY A 347 -6.31 -24.23 -27.94
C GLY A 347 -7.25 -23.26 -27.21
N THR A 348 -8.53 -23.40 -27.48
CA THR A 348 -9.55 -22.50 -26.93
C THR A 348 -10.36 -23.24 -25.86
N SER A 349 -10.42 -22.70 -24.65
CA SER A 349 -11.10 -23.31 -23.52
C SER A 349 -12.52 -22.78 -23.34
N PHE A 350 -13.41 -23.71 -22.95
CA PHE A 350 -14.81 -23.49 -22.57
C PHE A 350 -15.10 -24.31 -21.32
N GLY A 351 -15.96 -23.82 -20.44
CA GLY A 351 -16.45 -24.61 -19.32
C GLY A 351 -16.47 -23.90 -18.00
N ASP A 352 -16.54 -24.67 -16.93
CA ASP A 352 -16.81 -24.20 -15.59
C ASP A 352 -15.72 -24.62 -14.62
N ILE A 353 -15.40 -23.71 -13.69
CA ILE A 353 -14.56 -23.98 -12.52
C ILE A 353 -15.35 -23.55 -11.29
N SER A 354 -15.48 -24.42 -10.31
CA SER A 354 -16.04 -24.06 -9.01
C SER A 354 -15.04 -24.33 -7.88
N ILE A 355 -15.01 -23.44 -6.93
CA ILE A 355 -14.15 -23.49 -5.75
C ILE A 355 -15.06 -23.42 -4.54
N ALA A 356 -14.90 -24.34 -3.59
CA ALA A 356 -15.65 -24.32 -2.35
C ALA A 356 -14.81 -24.92 -1.20
N ASP A 357 -14.91 -24.35 -0.02
CA ASP A 357 -14.44 -25.00 1.19
C ASP A 357 -15.40 -26.11 1.59
N ARG A 358 -14.85 -27.30 1.79
CA ARG A 358 -15.54 -28.47 2.28
C ARG A 358 -14.72 -29.09 3.42
N ASP A 359 -15.32 -29.23 4.61
CA ASP A 359 -14.66 -29.83 5.79
C ASP A 359 -13.26 -29.18 6.04
N ASP A 360 -13.18 -27.83 6.02
CA ASP A 360 -11.99 -27.02 6.21
C ASP A 360 -10.86 -27.26 5.18
N HIS A 361 -11.22 -27.82 4.02
CA HIS A 361 -10.29 -28.04 2.91
C HIS A 361 -10.90 -27.49 1.62
N LEU A 362 -10.03 -26.93 0.78
CA LEU A 362 -10.43 -26.40 -0.52
C LEU A 362 -10.82 -27.56 -1.46
N GLU A 363 -12.04 -27.54 -1.99
CA GLU A 363 -12.48 -28.37 -3.11
C GLU A 363 -12.51 -27.52 -4.38
N VAL A 364 -11.81 -27.95 -5.42
CA VAL A 364 -11.85 -27.34 -6.75
C VAL A 364 -12.44 -28.35 -7.71
N LYS A 365 -13.53 -27.98 -8.39
CA LYS A 365 -14.12 -28.79 -9.46
C LYS A 365 -13.92 -28.08 -10.79
N MET A 366 -13.64 -28.83 -11.83
CA MET A 366 -13.51 -28.33 -13.20
C MET A 366 -14.26 -29.22 -14.17
N ASP A 367 -14.90 -28.58 -15.13
CA ASP A 367 -15.49 -29.20 -16.32
C ASP A 367 -15.14 -28.32 -17.53
N LEU A 368 -13.99 -28.63 -18.15
CA LEU A 368 -13.40 -27.82 -19.20
C LEU A 368 -13.33 -28.60 -20.50
N THR A 369 -13.62 -27.92 -21.59
CA THR A 369 -13.43 -28.42 -22.95
C THR A 369 -12.48 -27.48 -23.68
N LEU A 370 -11.35 -28.01 -24.17
CA LEU A 370 -10.45 -27.31 -25.06
C LEU A 370 -10.71 -27.74 -26.50
N LYS A 371 -10.71 -26.79 -27.43
CA LYS A 371 -10.93 -27.05 -28.86
C LYS A 371 -9.75 -26.58 -29.70
N ASN A 372 -9.50 -27.32 -30.80
CA ASN A 372 -8.54 -26.96 -31.82
C ASN A 372 -7.15 -26.62 -31.30
N GLY A 373 -6.55 -27.51 -30.52
CA GLY A 373 -5.31 -27.24 -29.84
C GLY A 373 -4.21 -28.27 -30.10
N ILE A 374 -3.15 -28.08 -29.35
CA ILE A 374 -2.00 -29.00 -29.27
C ILE A 374 -1.73 -29.28 -27.78
N ALA A 375 -1.67 -30.54 -27.40
CA ALA A 375 -1.23 -30.99 -26.11
C ALA A 375 -0.10 -32.00 -26.30
N ALA A 376 1.03 -31.77 -25.64
CA ALA A 376 2.20 -32.64 -25.75
C ALA A 376 2.55 -32.98 -27.22
N ARG A 377 2.60 -31.99 -28.10
CA ARG A 377 2.82 -32.05 -29.57
C ARG A 377 1.72 -32.77 -30.37
N GLN A 378 0.71 -33.34 -29.73
CA GLN A 378 -0.41 -33.95 -30.42
C GLN A 378 -1.47 -32.91 -30.74
N LYS A 379 -1.82 -32.77 -31.99
CA LYS A 379 -3.00 -31.96 -32.40
C LYS A 379 -4.28 -32.66 -31.99
N PHE A 380 -5.22 -31.91 -31.48
CA PHE A 380 -6.54 -32.39 -31.14
C PHE A 380 -7.65 -31.44 -31.64
N SER A 381 -8.79 -32.00 -31.97
CA SER A 381 -10.00 -31.22 -32.25
C SER A 381 -10.73 -30.86 -30.97
N GLU A 382 -10.75 -31.78 -30.00
CA GLU A 382 -11.37 -31.59 -28.68
C GLU A 382 -10.58 -32.34 -27.60
N MET A 383 -10.39 -31.67 -26.44
CA MET A 383 -9.90 -32.28 -25.21
C MET A 383 -10.84 -31.92 -24.06
N LYS A 384 -11.35 -32.90 -23.34
CA LYS A 384 -12.16 -32.68 -22.13
C LYS A 384 -11.34 -32.94 -20.89
N LEU A 385 -11.54 -32.09 -19.88
CA LEU A 385 -10.93 -32.18 -18.57
C LEU A 385 -12.04 -32.04 -17.54
N LYS A 386 -12.46 -33.14 -16.95
CA LYS A 386 -13.49 -33.15 -15.90
C LYS A 386 -12.98 -33.84 -14.65
N GLY A 387 -13.11 -33.18 -13.52
CA GLY A 387 -12.65 -33.75 -12.25
C GLY A 387 -12.73 -32.79 -11.09
N SER A 388 -12.24 -33.27 -9.96
CA SER A 388 -12.17 -32.48 -8.73
C SER A 388 -10.90 -32.75 -7.94
N LEU A 389 -10.39 -31.71 -7.29
CA LEU A 389 -9.29 -31.78 -6.34
C LEU A 389 -9.84 -31.52 -4.93
N TYR A 390 -9.63 -32.48 -4.02
CA TYR A 390 -10.04 -32.36 -2.62
C TYR A 390 -9.06 -33.12 -1.71
N LYS A 391 -8.56 -32.50 -0.65
CA LYS A 391 -7.60 -33.09 0.31
C LYS A 391 -6.39 -33.74 -0.39
N SER A 392 -5.79 -33.04 -1.35
CA SER A 392 -4.68 -33.55 -2.16
C SER A 392 -5.01 -34.83 -2.97
N LEU A 393 -6.28 -35.17 -3.12
CA LEU A 393 -6.76 -36.22 -3.98
C LEU A 393 -7.38 -35.61 -5.24
N LEU A 394 -6.75 -35.87 -6.39
CA LEU A 394 -7.31 -35.52 -7.70
C LEU A 394 -8.22 -36.68 -8.15
N ASN A 395 -9.51 -36.42 -8.22
CA ASN A 395 -10.49 -37.31 -8.84
C ASN A 395 -10.61 -36.87 -10.31
N VAL A 396 -10.13 -37.69 -11.21
CA VAL A 396 -10.27 -37.54 -12.67
C VAL A 396 -11.49 -38.27 -13.11
N GLU A 397 -12.60 -37.55 -13.35
CA GLU A 397 -13.83 -38.15 -13.87
C GLU A 397 -13.64 -38.47 -15.36
N GLU A 398 -13.09 -37.55 -16.14
CA GLU A 398 -12.79 -37.75 -17.56
C GLU A 398 -11.64 -36.80 -17.98
N VAL A 399 -10.57 -37.36 -18.49
CA VAL A 399 -9.66 -36.68 -19.41
C VAL A 399 -9.73 -37.39 -20.74
N SER A 400 -10.26 -36.76 -21.78
CA SER A 400 -10.35 -37.37 -23.10
C SER A 400 -9.81 -36.43 -24.15
N LEU A 401 -9.13 -37.00 -25.15
CA LEU A 401 -8.58 -36.30 -26.30
C LEU A 401 -9.10 -36.92 -27.58
N ILE A 402 -9.69 -36.09 -28.47
CA ILE A 402 -10.20 -36.44 -29.79
C ILE A 402 -9.29 -35.85 -30.84
N ALA A 403 -8.75 -36.70 -31.69
CA ALA A 403 -7.96 -36.32 -32.84
C ALA A 403 -8.46 -37.14 -34.07
N ASP A 404 -8.54 -36.48 -35.25
CA ASP A 404 -9.05 -37.11 -36.47
C ASP A 404 -10.40 -37.82 -36.29
N ASP A 405 -11.34 -37.15 -35.57
CA ASP A 405 -12.68 -37.64 -35.21
C ASP A 405 -12.73 -38.94 -34.43
N ARG A 406 -11.60 -39.36 -33.82
CA ARG A 406 -11.52 -40.53 -32.94
C ARG A 406 -11.02 -40.17 -31.57
N LYS A 407 -11.54 -40.84 -30.56
CA LYS A 407 -11.10 -40.72 -29.18
C LYS A 407 -9.79 -41.46 -29.00
N ARG A 408 -8.68 -40.69 -28.94
CA ARG A 408 -7.31 -41.22 -28.88
C ARG A 408 -6.83 -41.51 -27.44
N ILE A 409 -7.35 -40.77 -26.47
CA ILE A 409 -7.03 -40.96 -25.05
C ILE A 409 -8.33 -40.88 -24.24
N LEU A 410 -8.46 -41.73 -23.26
CA LEU A 410 -9.44 -41.62 -22.18
C LEU A 410 -8.74 -41.96 -20.87
N ILE A 411 -8.80 -41.07 -19.90
CA ILE A 411 -8.23 -41.25 -18.57
C ILE A 411 -9.34 -41.02 -17.54
N SER A 412 -9.43 -41.90 -16.54
CA SER A 412 -10.29 -41.72 -15.36
C SER A 412 -9.63 -42.37 -14.14
N GLY A 413 -9.99 -41.94 -12.93
CA GLY A 413 -9.47 -42.53 -11.70
C GLY A 413 -9.06 -41.51 -10.64
N PHE A 414 -8.27 -41.94 -9.69
CA PHE A 414 -7.85 -41.13 -8.55
C PHE A 414 -6.35 -41.03 -8.49
N VAL A 415 -5.83 -39.78 -8.27
CA VAL A 415 -4.41 -39.51 -8.15
C VAL A 415 -4.12 -38.72 -6.86
N PRO A 416 -3.39 -39.28 -5.91
CA PRO A 416 -2.91 -38.50 -4.77
C PRO A 416 -1.79 -37.53 -5.19
N LEU A 417 -1.92 -36.23 -4.88
CA LEU A 417 -0.98 -35.15 -5.25
C LEU A 417 -0.09 -34.71 -4.08
N GLY A 418 0.13 -35.48 -3.05
CA GLY A 418 0.91 -35.07 -1.88
C GLY A 418 1.79 -36.17 -1.32
N LYS A 419 2.69 -35.84 -0.36
CA LYS A 419 3.33 -36.85 0.47
C LYS A 419 2.25 -37.59 1.24
N ILE A 420 2.18 -38.88 1.05
CA ILE A 420 1.22 -39.78 1.69
C ILE A 420 1.76 -40.04 3.09
N ASP A 421 1.28 -39.29 4.09
CA ASP A 421 1.64 -39.50 5.50
C ASP A 421 0.88 -40.66 6.16
N ASP A 422 -0.24 -41.12 5.54
CA ASP A 422 -0.99 -42.28 5.99
C ASP A 422 -1.04 -43.32 4.88
N GLY A 423 -0.52 -44.51 5.19
CA GLY A 423 -0.35 -45.61 4.27
C GLY A 423 -1.65 -45.98 3.52
N ASP A 424 -1.42 -46.53 2.33
CA ASP A 424 -2.43 -47.24 1.51
C ASP A 424 -3.50 -46.39 0.80
N ARG A 425 -3.13 -45.27 0.18
CA ARG A 425 -3.96 -44.78 -0.93
C ARG A 425 -3.45 -45.38 -2.23
N GLU A 426 -4.13 -46.43 -2.67
CA GLU A 426 -3.88 -47.05 -3.96
C GLU A 426 -4.19 -46.05 -5.08
N PHE A 427 -3.30 -45.99 -6.10
CA PHE A 427 -3.62 -45.35 -7.37
C PHE A 427 -4.69 -46.23 -8.06
N ASP A 428 -5.83 -45.67 -8.37
CA ASP A 428 -6.82 -46.32 -9.22
C ASP A 428 -6.95 -45.51 -10.49
N PHE A 429 -6.34 -46.02 -11.56
CA PHE A 429 -6.16 -45.24 -12.78
C PHE A 429 -6.49 -46.13 -13.98
N TYR A 430 -7.48 -45.71 -14.75
CA TYR A 430 -7.85 -46.35 -15.99
C TYR A 430 -7.48 -45.50 -17.17
N ILE A 431 -6.68 -46.03 -18.10
CA ILE A 431 -6.23 -45.35 -19.31
C ILE A 431 -6.52 -46.19 -20.53
N ILE A 432 -7.15 -45.59 -21.54
CA ILE A 432 -7.30 -46.18 -22.88
C ILE A 432 -6.53 -45.35 -23.85
N PHE A 433 -5.73 -45.99 -24.69
CA PHE A 433 -5.05 -45.39 -25.84
C PHE A 433 -5.57 -46.02 -27.12
N ASP A 434 -5.85 -45.20 -28.13
CA ASP A 434 -6.19 -45.67 -29.47
C ASP A 434 -5.30 -44.92 -30.51
N GLU A 435 -4.38 -45.63 -31.15
CA GLU A 435 -3.42 -45.12 -32.11
C GLU A 435 -2.68 -43.86 -31.64
N LEU A 436 -2.33 -43.79 -30.37
CA LEU A 436 -1.59 -42.67 -29.80
C LEU A 436 -0.15 -42.65 -30.30
N ASP A 437 0.37 -41.46 -30.68
CA ASP A 437 1.76 -41.29 -31.05
C ASP A 437 2.69 -41.55 -29.82
N MET A 438 3.63 -42.51 -29.97
CA MET A 438 4.55 -42.88 -28.92
C MET A 438 5.51 -41.75 -28.52
N SER A 439 5.71 -40.77 -29.39
CA SER A 439 6.50 -39.57 -29.05
C SER A 439 5.94 -38.81 -27.83
N LEU A 440 4.65 -38.93 -27.52
CA LEU A 440 4.03 -38.43 -26.32
C LEU A 440 4.61 -39.06 -25.04
N LEU A 441 4.87 -40.36 -25.04
CA LEU A 441 5.41 -41.06 -23.89
C LEU A 441 6.84 -40.62 -23.57
N THR A 442 7.58 -40.15 -24.57
CA THR A 442 8.97 -39.64 -24.37
C THR A 442 9.01 -38.34 -23.56
N GLN A 443 7.91 -37.59 -23.48
CA GLN A 443 7.84 -36.36 -22.70
C GLN A 443 7.60 -36.65 -21.20
N PHE A 444 7.02 -37.81 -20.88
CA PHE A 444 6.77 -38.22 -19.48
C PHE A 444 7.94 -39.05 -18.88
N SER A 445 8.90 -39.48 -19.71
CA SER A 445 10.01 -40.29 -19.27
C SER A 445 11.35 -39.72 -19.76
N GLN A 446 12.21 -39.32 -18.85
CA GLN A 446 13.57 -38.86 -19.16
C GLN A 446 14.43 -39.96 -19.78
N SER A 447 14.04 -41.23 -19.66
CA SER A 447 14.76 -42.40 -20.09
C SER A 447 14.45 -42.85 -21.53
N SER A 448 13.35 -42.35 -22.13
CA SER A 448 12.86 -42.80 -23.44
C SER A 448 13.10 -41.75 -24.52
N LYS A 449 14.35 -41.59 -25.00
CA LYS A 449 14.70 -40.50 -25.93
C LYS A 449 14.21 -40.67 -27.36
N PHE A 450 13.85 -41.86 -27.81
CA PHE A 450 13.43 -42.14 -29.19
C PHE A 450 12.38 -43.25 -29.21
N MET A 451 11.11 -42.92 -29.09
CA MET A 451 9.99 -43.79 -29.42
C MET A 451 9.24 -43.20 -30.58
N ASP A 452 9.17 -43.90 -31.70
CA ASP A 452 8.39 -43.56 -32.86
C ASP A 452 7.39 -44.68 -33.14
N GLY A 453 6.22 -44.33 -33.57
CA GLY A 453 5.13 -45.29 -33.85
C GLY A 453 3.83 -44.93 -33.11
N LYS A 454 2.85 -45.83 -33.26
CA LYS A 454 1.52 -45.68 -32.60
C LYS A 454 1.29 -46.81 -31.61
N ILE A 455 0.66 -46.45 -30.47
CA ILE A 455 0.27 -47.41 -29.45
C ILE A 455 -1.25 -47.41 -29.28
N SER A 456 -1.83 -48.59 -29.14
CA SER A 456 -3.22 -48.79 -28.74
C SER A 456 -3.27 -49.82 -27.63
N GLY A 457 -4.13 -49.60 -26.60
CA GLY A 457 -4.27 -50.50 -25.49
C GLY A 457 -5.06 -49.88 -24.33
N SER A 458 -5.19 -50.66 -23.28
CA SER A 458 -5.76 -50.19 -22.02
C SER A 458 -4.86 -50.63 -20.87
N TYR A 459 -4.79 -49.80 -19.85
CA TYR A 459 -4.08 -50.05 -18.60
C TYR A 459 -4.99 -49.70 -17.42
N HIS A 460 -5.02 -50.63 -16.44
CA HIS A 460 -5.71 -50.39 -15.18
C HIS A 460 -4.77 -50.63 -14.02
#